data_d0772260fe61695a03c68fa591c67e43
#
_entry.id   d0772260fe61695a03c68fa591c67e43
#
_cell.length_a   1.000
_cell.length_b   1.000
_cell.length_c   1.000
_cell.angle_alpha   90.00
_cell.angle_beta   90.00
_cell.angle_gamma   90.00
#
_symmetry.space_group_name_H-M   'P 1'
#
loop_
_entity.id
_entity.type
_entity.pdbx_description
1 polymer ?
#
loop_
_entity_poly.entity_id
_entity_poly.type
_entity_poly.pdbx_seq_one_letter_code
_entity_poly.pdbx_strand_id
1 'polypeptide(L)'
;MYKNNQFTRTELALGKEGLEKIKNSKIVLFGLGGVGSYIAEALARIGVQNLIIVDGDVVDITNINRQLIANMETIGRNKAELVKERINLINPFANVAAISKFVKSEGDIDFVDGTVDYVIDAIDDFDAKIMIIKKSKELGLNLISSMGTAKRLHGEMFKITDISKTSVCPLAKKIRKELNKLKISKVKVLYSDENPVETHEIDGYEGKSLGSVSFVPPVAGMLIAGEVVRDLLK
;
A
#
# COMPACT_ATOMS: atom_id res chain seq x y z
N MET A 1 -5.62 28.61 -24.78
CA MET A 1 -6.86 28.19 -24.09
C MET A 1 -6.53 26.95 -23.25
N TYR A 2 -6.71 27.01 -21.91
CA TYR A 2 -6.48 25.86 -21.04
C TYR A 2 -7.50 24.76 -21.37
N LYS A 3 -7.02 23.55 -21.65
CA LYS A 3 -7.90 22.42 -21.98
C LYS A 3 -8.04 21.52 -20.75
N ASN A 4 -9.22 21.39 -20.20
CA ASN A 4 -9.50 20.52 -19.06
C ASN A 4 -9.06 19.07 -19.34
N ASN A 5 -8.45 18.44 -18.33
CA ASN A 5 -8.08 17.02 -18.33
C ASN A 5 -8.39 16.42 -16.96
N GLN A 6 -8.15 15.11 -16.80
CA GLN A 6 -8.45 14.37 -15.55
C GLN A 6 -7.72 14.92 -14.32
N PHE A 7 -6.63 15.67 -14.48
CA PHE A 7 -5.84 16.25 -13.39
C PHE A 7 -6.06 17.73 -13.15
N THR A 8 -6.98 18.37 -13.87
CA THR A 8 -7.27 19.80 -13.73
C THR A 8 -7.53 20.20 -12.28
N ARG A 9 -8.34 19.43 -11.56
CA ARG A 9 -8.65 19.74 -10.14
C ARG A 9 -7.47 19.47 -9.21
N THR A 10 -6.61 18.53 -9.54
CA THR A 10 -5.35 18.27 -8.81
C THR A 10 -4.40 19.45 -9.01
N GLU A 11 -4.25 19.93 -10.23
CA GLU A 11 -3.41 21.08 -10.53
C GLU A 11 -3.87 22.36 -9.83
N LEU A 12 -5.20 22.58 -9.74
CA LEU A 12 -5.75 23.70 -8.95
C LEU A 12 -5.40 23.60 -7.45
N ALA A 13 -5.26 22.41 -6.92
CA ALA A 13 -4.93 22.19 -5.51
C ALA A 13 -3.43 22.20 -5.21
N LEU A 14 -2.60 21.65 -6.09
CA LEU A 14 -1.16 21.45 -5.88
C LEU A 14 -0.29 22.45 -6.64
N GLY A 15 -0.87 23.20 -7.56
CA GLY A 15 -0.13 23.99 -8.53
C GLY A 15 0.48 23.11 -9.65
N LYS A 16 0.95 23.78 -10.71
CA LYS A 16 1.57 23.10 -11.85
C LYS A 16 2.85 22.34 -11.45
N GLU A 17 3.71 22.97 -10.66
CA GLU A 17 4.97 22.37 -10.21
C GLU A 17 4.72 21.15 -9.33
N GLY A 18 3.77 21.22 -8.40
CA GLY A 18 3.39 20.10 -7.54
C GLY A 18 2.86 18.91 -8.36
N LEU A 19 1.99 19.17 -9.35
CA LEU A 19 1.48 18.12 -10.22
C LEU A 19 2.59 17.47 -11.05
N GLU A 20 3.51 18.26 -11.62
CA GLU A 20 4.64 17.71 -12.40
C GLU A 20 5.60 16.90 -11.50
N LYS A 21 5.84 17.33 -10.26
CA LYS A 21 6.64 16.55 -9.30
C LYS A 21 6.00 15.18 -9.03
N ILE A 22 4.68 15.14 -8.82
CA ILE A 22 3.93 13.89 -8.61
C ILE A 22 3.96 13.00 -9.85
N LYS A 23 3.75 13.55 -11.05
CA LYS A 23 3.79 12.78 -12.30
C LYS A 23 5.12 12.08 -12.54
N ASN A 24 6.22 12.78 -12.25
CA ASN A 24 7.57 12.28 -12.50
C ASN A 24 8.08 11.34 -11.41
N SER A 25 7.44 11.29 -10.26
CA SER A 25 7.86 10.42 -9.15
C SER A 25 7.71 8.94 -9.51
N LYS A 26 8.75 8.15 -9.19
CA LYS A 26 8.78 6.69 -9.34
C LYS A 26 8.46 6.02 -8.01
N ILE A 27 7.34 5.31 -7.94
CA ILE A 27 6.84 4.69 -6.72
C ILE A 27 6.80 3.18 -6.88
N VAL A 28 7.24 2.46 -5.86
CA VAL A 28 7.05 1.02 -5.74
C VAL A 28 6.01 0.73 -4.67
N LEU A 29 4.98 -0.04 -5.03
CA LEU A 29 3.92 -0.48 -4.14
C LEU A 29 3.90 -2.00 -4.03
N PHE A 30 4.15 -2.51 -2.85
CA PHE A 30 4.07 -3.92 -2.50
C PHE A 30 2.76 -4.24 -1.79
N GLY A 31 2.05 -5.26 -2.29
CA GLY A 31 0.75 -5.70 -1.80
C GLY A 31 -0.42 -4.90 -2.37
N LEU A 32 -1.38 -5.59 -2.99
CA LEU A 32 -2.53 -5.00 -3.66
C LEU A 32 -3.87 -5.51 -3.09
N GLY A 33 -3.83 -5.83 -1.81
CA GLY A 33 -5.00 -6.25 -1.03
C GLY A 33 -5.93 -5.08 -0.66
N GLY A 34 -6.62 -5.20 0.49
CA GLY A 34 -7.58 -4.20 0.96
C GLY A 34 -7.00 -2.80 1.21
N VAL A 35 -5.71 -2.69 1.50
CA VAL A 35 -5.01 -1.41 1.66
C VAL A 35 -4.39 -0.98 0.34
N GLY A 36 -3.55 -1.85 -0.25
CA GLY A 36 -2.74 -1.48 -1.42
C GLY A 36 -3.55 -1.18 -2.68
N SER A 37 -4.70 -1.84 -2.90
CA SER A 37 -5.55 -1.53 -4.05
C SER A 37 -6.12 -0.11 -4.00
N TYR A 38 -6.42 0.42 -2.81
CA TYR A 38 -6.86 1.81 -2.63
C TYR A 38 -5.71 2.81 -2.68
N ILE A 39 -4.49 2.40 -2.26
CA ILE A 39 -3.29 3.22 -2.49
C ILE A 39 -3.06 3.41 -3.99
N ALA A 40 -3.07 2.32 -4.77
CA ALA A 40 -2.88 2.35 -6.21
C ALA A 40 -3.91 3.25 -6.91
N GLU A 41 -5.19 3.13 -6.52
CA GLU A 41 -6.29 3.98 -7.00
C GLU A 41 -6.03 5.46 -6.74
N ALA A 42 -5.67 5.80 -5.50
CA ALA A 42 -5.43 7.19 -5.11
C ALA A 42 -4.23 7.78 -5.85
N LEU A 43 -3.13 7.01 -5.99
CA LEU A 43 -1.93 7.44 -6.72
C LEU A 43 -2.20 7.65 -8.21
N ALA A 44 -2.98 6.77 -8.85
CA ALA A 44 -3.39 6.93 -10.23
C ALA A 44 -4.22 8.21 -10.44
N ARG A 45 -5.17 8.48 -9.54
CA ARG A 45 -6.08 9.65 -9.60
C ARG A 45 -5.39 10.97 -9.31
N ILE A 46 -4.36 11.00 -8.47
CA ILE A 46 -3.59 12.22 -8.21
C ILE A 46 -2.61 12.55 -9.34
N GLY A 47 -2.30 11.58 -10.22
CA GLY A 47 -1.49 11.80 -11.40
C GLY A 47 -0.12 11.13 -11.41
N VAL A 48 0.21 10.24 -10.46
CA VAL A 48 1.46 9.45 -10.52
C VAL A 48 1.50 8.67 -11.82
N GLN A 49 2.65 8.74 -12.53
CA GLN A 49 2.81 8.08 -13.83
C GLN A 49 3.74 6.89 -13.79
N ASN A 50 4.71 6.83 -12.88
CA ASN A 50 5.69 5.75 -12.85
C ASN A 50 5.46 4.87 -11.62
N LEU A 51 4.81 3.73 -11.81
CA LEU A 51 4.43 2.79 -10.78
C LEU A 51 4.99 1.40 -11.05
N ILE A 52 5.64 0.82 -10.05
CA ILE A 52 5.92 -0.61 -9.99
C ILE A 52 5.00 -1.18 -8.91
N ILE A 53 4.14 -2.10 -9.28
CA ILE A 53 3.16 -2.72 -8.39
C ILE A 53 3.43 -4.23 -8.29
N VAL A 54 3.45 -4.74 -7.06
CA VAL A 54 3.90 -6.12 -6.77
C VAL A 54 2.87 -6.84 -5.92
N ASP A 55 2.34 -7.94 -6.43
CA ASP A 55 1.45 -8.84 -5.67
C ASP A 55 1.45 -10.22 -6.35
N GLY A 56 1.65 -11.28 -5.59
CA GLY A 56 1.68 -12.66 -6.11
C GLY A 56 0.33 -13.36 -6.14
N ASP A 57 -0.70 -12.76 -5.55
CA ASP A 57 -2.01 -13.39 -5.40
C ASP A 57 -2.91 -13.27 -6.64
N VAL A 58 -3.88 -14.18 -6.70
CA VAL A 58 -5.09 -14.03 -7.49
C VAL A 58 -6.25 -13.54 -6.60
N VAL A 59 -7.29 -13.01 -7.23
CA VAL A 59 -8.51 -12.62 -6.52
C VAL A 59 -9.23 -13.86 -6.01
N ASP A 60 -9.52 -13.88 -4.71
CA ASP A 60 -10.36 -14.86 -4.05
C ASP A 60 -11.74 -14.26 -3.73
N ILE A 61 -12.77 -15.09 -3.67
CA ILE A 61 -14.13 -14.64 -3.36
C ILE A 61 -14.22 -13.90 -2.03
N THR A 62 -13.41 -14.26 -1.04
CA THR A 62 -13.35 -13.62 0.27
C THR A 62 -12.69 -12.22 0.24
N ASN A 63 -12.12 -11.84 -0.89
CA ASN A 63 -11.53 -10.52 -1.08
C ASN A 63 -12.55 -9.45 -1.46
N ILE A 64 -13.71 -9.86 -1.99
CA ILE A 64 -14.75 -8.97 -2.54
C ILE A 64 -15.22 -7.94 -1.50
N ASN A 65 -15.24 -8.34 -0.23
CA ASN A 65 -15.73 -7.47 0.82
C ASN A 65 -14.88 -6.21 1.08
N ARG A 66 -13.59 -6.16 0.59
CA ARG A 66 -12.68 -5.05 0.94
C ARG A 66 -11.60 -4.68 -0.08
N GLN A 67 -11.38 -5.48 -1.11
CA GLN A 67 -10.38 -5.19 -2.14
C GLN A 67 -11.03 -4.55 -3.36
N LEU A 68 -10.54 -3.40 -3.78
CA LEU A 68 -11.15 -2.55 -4.79
C LEU A 68 -11.35 -3.26 -6.15
N ILE A 69 -10.41 -4.13 -6.51
CA ILE A 69 -10.40 -4.83 -7.80
C ILE A 69 -11.16 -6.17 -7.77
N ALA A 70 -11.61 -6.58 -6.58
CA ALA A 70 -12.27 -7.87 -6.39
C ALA A 70 -13.79 -7.74 -6.59
N ASN A 71 -14.32 -8.50 -7.51
CA ASN A 71 -15.75 -8.68 -7.78
C ASN A 71 -15.99 -10.08 -8.37
N MET A 72 -17.24 -10.44 -8.65
CA MET A 72 -17.59 -11.77 -9.16
C MET A 72 -16.94 -12.11 -10.51
N GLU A 73 -16.63 -11.12 -11.34
CA GLU A 73 -16.01 -11.30 -12.66
C GLU A 73 -14.48 -11.42 -12.59
N THR A 74 -13.86 -10.98 -11.49
CA THR A 74 -12.41 -10.95 -11.35
C THR A 74 -11.84 -12.08 -10.52
N ILE A 75 -12.67 -12.97 -9.95
CA ILE A 75 -12.23 -14.14 -9.19
C ILE A 75 -11.25 -14.98 -10.04
N GLY A 76 -10.12 -15.37 -9.45
CA GLY A 76 -9.07 -16.16 -10.09
C GLY A 76 -8.12 -15.36 -10.98
N ARG A 77 -8.37 -14.08 -11.25
CA ARG A 77 -7.48 -13.23 -12.01
C ARG A 77 -6.36 -12.66 -11.11
N ASN A 78 -5.20 -12.44 -11.69
CA ASN A 78 -4.04 -11.90 -10.98
C ASN A 78 -4.27 -10.46 -10.53
N LYS A 79 -3.97 -10.17 -9.24
CA LYS A 79 -4.22 -8.86 -8.64
C LYS A 79 -3.38 -7.75 -9.27
N ALA A 80 -2.09 -7.99 -9.55
CA ALA A 80 -1.21 -6.99 -10.13
C ALA A 80 -1.67 -6.57 -11.54
N GLU A 81 -2.10 -7.53 -12.36
CA GLU A 81 -2.61 -7.24 -13.70
C GLU A 81 -3.94 -6.45 -13.64
N LEU A 82 -4.87 -6.84 -12.76
CA LEU A 82 -6.13 -6.13 -12.58
C LEU A 82 -5.92 -4.68 -12.12
N VAL A 83 -5.00 -4.45 -11.18
CA VAL A 83 -4.67 -3.09 -10.72
C VAL A 83 -4.04 -2.28 -11.85
N LYS A 84 -3.15 -2.86 -12.65
CA LYS A 84 -2.58 -2.20 -13.84
C LYS A 84 -3.65 -1.82 -14.85
N GLU A 85 -4.57 -2.73 -15.18
CA GLU A 85 -5.72 -2.44 -16.07
C GLU A 85 -6.52 -1.24 -15.53
N ARG A 86 -6.82 -1.25 -14.24
CA ARG A 86 -7.57 -0.18 -13.60
C ARG A 86 -6.84 1.15 -13.60
N ILE A 87 -5.54 1.17 -13.29
CA ILE A 87 -4.72 2.38 -13.36
C ILE A 87 -4.75 2.97 -14.78
N ASN A 88 -4.59 2.15 -15.81
CA ASN A 88 -4.59 2.59 -17.20
C ASN A 88 -5.93 3.19 -17.65
N LEU A 89 -7.06 2.72 -17.09
CA LEU A 89 -8.38 3.32 -17.33
C LEU A 89 -8.54 4.70 -16.67
N ILE A 90 -7.83 4.97 -15.58
CA ILE A 90 -7.85 6.25 -14.85
C ILE A 90 -6.81 7.21 -15.43
N ASN A 91 -5.60 6.72 -15.64
CA ASN A 91 -4.45 7.47 -16.12
C ASN A 91 -3.78 6.71 -17.30
N PRO A 92 -4.25 6.92 -18.52
CA PRO A 92 -3.72 6.22 -19.70
C PRO A 92 -2.26 6.58 -20.03
N PHE A 93 -1.69 7.59 -19.38
CA PHE A 93 -0.29 7.99 -19.51
C PHE A 93 0.61 7.34 -18.46
N ALA A 94 0.06 6.56 -17.54
CA ALA A 94 0.83 5.88 -16.51
C ALA A 94 1.68 4.74 -17.11
N ASN A 95 2.95 4.73 -16.76
CA ASN A 95 3.88 3.63 -17.01
C ASN A 95 3.84 2.69 -15.81
N VAL A 96 3.10 1.59 -15.93
CA VAL A 96 2.87 0.65 -14.83
C VAL A 96 3.55 -0.69 -15.13
N ALA A 97 4.55 -1.02 -14.33
CA ALA A 97 5.12 -2.36 -14.29
C ALA A 97 4.37 -3.21 -13.25
N ALA A 98 3.60 -4.20 -13.70
CA ALA A 98 2.95 -5.17 -12.83
C ALA A 98 3.84 -6.40 -12.64
N ILE A 99 4.16 -6.73 -11.40
CA ILE A 99 5.00 -7.88 -11.03
C ILE A 99 4.15 -8.86 -10.23
N SER A 100 3.77 -9.96 -10.89
CA SER A 100 2.93 -11.02 -10.33
C SER A 100 3.78 -12.05 -9.58
N LYS A 101 4.38 -11.62 -8.44
CA LYS A 101 5.26 -12.46 -7.62
C LYS A 101 5.09 -12.17 -6.13
N PHE A 102 5.31 -13.20 -5.32
CA PHE A 102 5.55 -13.04 -3.88
C PHE A 102 7.00 -12.63 -3.63
N VAL A 103 7.21 -11.75 -2.65
CA VAL A 103 8.54 -11.40 -2.16
C VAL A 103 8.99 -12.48 -1.16
N LYS A 104 9.91 -13.35 -1.57
CA LYS A 104 10.43 -14.45 -0.74
C LYS A 104 11.94 -14.37 -0.52
N SER A 105 12.63 -13.57 -1.31
CA SER A 105 14.08 -13.39 -1.26
C SER A 105 14.48 -11.95 -1.61
N GLU A 106 15.70 -11.55 -1.29
CA GLU A 106 16.24 -10.24 -1.68
C GLU A 106 16.25 -10.04 -3.21
N GLY A 107 16.48 -11.11 -3.99
CA GLY A 107 16.44 -11.05 -5.45
C GLY A 107 15.05 -10.71 -6.03
N ASP A 108 13.98 -10.96 -5.29
CA ASP A 108 12.61 -10.61 -5.72
C ASP A 108 12.33 -9.09 -5.66
N ILE A 109 13.24 -8.31 -5.07
CA ILE A 109 13.14 -6.86 -4.93
C ILE A 109 14.35 -6.10 -5.50
N ASP A 110 15.11 -6.70 -6.41
CA ASP A 110 16.30 -6.08 -7.02
C ASP A 110 15.97 -4.86 -7.88
N PHE A 111 14.73 -4.76 -8.37
CA PHE A 111 14.24 -3.56 -9.07
C PHE A 111 14.03 -2.34 -8.16
N VAL A 112 14.12 -2.51 -6.85
CA VAL A 112 14.15 -1.40 -5.87
C VAL A 112 15.59 -0.89 -5.81
N ASP A 113 15.85 0.20 -6.49
CA ASP A 113 17.15 0.83 -6.62
C ASP A 113 17.12 2.32 -6.23
N GLY A 114 18.24 3.00 -6.33
CA GLY A 114 18.36 4.43 -5.98
C GLY A 114 17.58 5.39 -6.87
N THR A 115 16.89 4.91 -7.92
CA THR A 115 16.01 5.73 -8.78
C THR A 115 14.57 5.80 -8.29
N VAL A 116 14.24 5.05 -7.23
CA VAL A 116 12.90 5.02 -6.62
C VAL A 116 12.76 6.19 -5.64
N ASP A 117 11.74 7.00 -5.81
CA ASP A 117 11.46 8.14 -4.92
C ASP A 117 10.73 7.71 -3.64
N TYR A 118 9.88 6.69 -3.74
CA TYR A 118 9.09 6.22 -2.60
C TYR A 118 8.77 4.73 -2.66
N VAL A 119 8.94 4.04 -1.54
CA VAL A 119 8.54 2.64 -1.35
C VAL A 119 7.33 2.58 -0.42
N ILE A 120 6.31 1.83 -0.82
CA ILE A 120 5.09 1.62 -0.03
C ILE A 120 4.94 0.12 0.20
N ASP A 121 4.91 -0.27 1.47
CA ASP A 121 4.72 -1.65 1.88
C ASP A 121 3.32 -1.83 2.47
N ALA A 122 2.46 -2.54 1.74
CA ALA A 122 1.11 -2.92 2.15
C ALA A 122 0.91 -4.46 2.16
N ILE A 123 1.99 -5.23 2.27
CA ILE A 123 1.96 -6.70 2.42
C ILE A 123 1.59 -7.06 3.86
N ASP A 124 1.08 -8.25 4.09
CA ASP A 124 0.82 -8.81 5.42
C ASP A 124 1.90 -9.82 5.88
N ASP A 125 2.75 -10.29 4.96
CA ASP A 125 3.85 -11.20 5.27
C ASP A 125 4.96 -10.50 6.05
N PHE A 126 5.36 -11.12 7.17
CA PHE A 126 6.33 -10.55 8.09
C PHE A 126 7.74 -10.47 7.49
N ASP A 127 8.21 -11.55 6.85
CA ASP A 127 9.57 -11.65 6.34
C ASP A 127 9.76 -10.73 5.14
N ALA A 128 8.78 -10.68 4.24
CA ALA A 128 8.76 -9.74 3.13
C ALA A 128 8.82 -8.28 3.61
N LYS A 129 8.05 -7.91 4.65
CA LYS A 129 8.11 -6.56 5.24
C LYS A 129 9.50 -6.20 5.74
N ILE A 130 10.16 -7.11 6.44
CA ILE A 130 11.52 -6.87 6.95
C ILE A 130 12.50 -6.68 5.79
N MET A 131 12.43 -7.51 4.73
CA MET A 131 13.28 -7.37 3.55
C MET A 131 13.08 -6.00 2.84
N ILE A 132 11.82 -5.61 2.62
CA ILE A 132 11.49 -4.34 1.98
C ILE A 132 11.99 -3.15 2.81
N ILE A 133 11.76 -3.17 4.13
CA ILE A 133 12.21 -2.11 5.04
C ILE A 133 13.73 -2.03 5.04
N LYS A 134 14.43 -3.17 5.16
CA LYS A 134 15.89 -3.25 5.15
C LYS A 134 16.46 -2.66 3.85
N LYS A 135 16.03 -3.14 2.70
CA LYS A 135 16.47 -2.67 1.38
C LYS A 135 16.25 -1.16 1.21
N SER A 136 15.05 -0.66 1.59
CA SER A 136 14.73 0.76 1.49
C SER A 136 15.65 1.62 2.39
N LYS A 137 15.98 1.14 3.60
CA LYS A 137 16.89 1.85 4.52
C LYS A 137 18.33 1.84 4.06
N GLU A 138 18.81 0.73 3.52
CA GLU A 138 20.15 0.61 2.94
C GLU A 138 20.36 1.57 1.76
N LEU A 139 19.32 1.77 0.96
CA LEU A 139 19.33 2.69 -0.18
C LEU A 139 18.96 4.14 0.18
N GLY A 140 18.60 4.43 1.44
CA GLY A 140 18.20 5.78 1.87
C GLY A 140 16.86 6.26 1.29
N LEU A 141 15.99 5.35 0.84
CA LEU A 141 14.71 5.67 0.20
C LEU A 141 13.64 6.10 1.21
N ASN A 142 12.72 6.95 0.76
CA ASN A 142 11.49 7.19 1.50
C ASN A 142 10.65 5.92 1.55
N LEU A 143 10.12 5.60 2.73
CA LEU A 143 9.33 4.40 2.97
C LEU A 143 8.16 4.68 3.90
N ILE A 144 7.01 4.09 3.61
CA ILE A 144 5.92 3.89 4.56
C ILE A 144 5.45 2.44 4.54
N SER A 145 5.26 1.84 5.73
CA SER A 145 4.78 0.47 5.87
C SER A 145 3.42 0.44 6.59
N SER A 146 2.45 -0.22 6.00
CA SER A 146 1.14 -0.47 6.62
C SER A 146 1.26 -1.58 7.65
N MET A 147 0.80 -1.33 8.88
CA MET A 147 0.65 -2.38 9.87
C MET A 147 -0.71 -3.08 9.72
N GLY A 148 -1.09 -3.96 10.64
CA GLY A 148 -2.32 -4.73 10.54
C GLY A 148 -3.59 -3.87 10.54
N THR A 149 -4.47 -4.08 9.56
CA THR A 149 -5.76 -3.41 9.42
C THR A 149 -6.96 -4.34 9.67
N ALA A 150 -6.71 -5.64 9.80
CA ALA A 150 -7.73 -6.64 10.13
C ALA A 150 -8.19 -6.50 11.60
N LYS A 151 -9.40 -7.00 11.90
CA LYS A 151 -10.01 -6.97 13.23
C LYS A 151 -10.17 -5.55 13.80
N ARG A 152 -10.51 -4.59 12.94
CA ARG A 152 -10.72 -3.18 13.24
C ARG A 152 -12.07 -2.72 12.71
N LEU A 153 -12.72 -1.80 13.44
CA LEU A 153 -13.98 -1.18 13.06
C LEU A 153 -13.86 0.35 12.93
N HIS A 154 -12.78 0.94 13.46
CA HIS A 154 -12.57 2.38 13.55
C HIS A 154 -11.42 2.83 12.64
N GLY A 155 -11.74 3.12 11.37
CA GLY A 155 -10.76 3.65 10.41
C GLY A 155 -10.18 5.02 10.82
N GLU A 156 -10.94 5.82 11.56
CA GLU A 156 -10.53 7.12 12.10
C GLU A 156 -9.44 7.01 13.19
N MET A 157 -9.21 5.83 13.75
CA MET A 157 -8.14 5.58 14.72
C MET A 157 -6.78 5.28 14.08
N PHE A 158 -6.67 5.24 12.76
CA PHE A 158 -5.36 5.09 12.11
C PHE A 158 -4.48 6.32 12.32
N LYS A 159 -3.21 6.06 12.59
CA LYS A 159 -2.15 7.05 12.82
C LYS A 159 -0.92 6.74 11.97
N ILE A 160 -0.28 7.78 11.45
CA ILE A 160 1.02 7.68 10.80
C ILE A 160 2.07 8.19 11.77
N THR A 161 3.07 7.37 12.07
CA THR A 161 4.12 7.69 13.04
C THR A 161 5.38 6.85 12.79
N ASP A 162 6.40 7.06 13.61
CA ASP A 162 7.55 6.15 13.68
C ASP A 162 7.16 4.83 14.35
N ILE A 163 7.68 3.70 13.84
CA ILE A 163 7.41 2.35 14.38
C ILE A 163 7.70 2.24 15.88
N SER A 164 8.67 3.00 16.40
CA SER A 164 9.03 3.00 17.83
C SER A 164 7.92 3.53 18.72
N LYS A 165 7.01 4.36 18.18
CA LYS A 165 5.90 4.99 18.90
C LYS A 165 4.58 4.21 18.80
N THR A 166 4.60 3.03 18.14
CA THR A 166 3.38 2.20 17.98
C THR A 166 3.03 1.45 19.25
N SER A 167 1.73 1.21 19.46
CA SER A 167 1.17 0.46 20.58
C SER A 167 0.11 -0.53 20.09
N VAL A 168 -0.42 -1.38 20.94
CA VAL A 168 -1.56 -2.28 20.72
C VAL A 168 -1.41 -3.27 19.54
N CYS A 169 -0.97 -2.83 18.36
CA CYS A 169 -0.90 -3.65 17.14
C CYS A 169 0.11 -4.80 17.27
N PRO A 170 -0.30 -6.09 17.19
CA PRO A 170 0.61 -7.23 17.32
C PRO A 170 1.66 -7.30 16.21
N LEU A 171 1.29 -6.97 14.97
CA LEU A 171 2.22 -6.94 13.83
C LEU A 171 3.29 -5.87 14.04
N ALA A 172 2.89 -4.65 14.41
CA ALA A 172 3.84 -3.57 14.70
C ALA A 172 4.82 -3.96 15.83
N LYS A 173 4.34 -4.67 16.87
CA LYS A 173 5.20 -5.17 17.96
C LYS A 173 6.25 -6.15 17.45
N LYS A 174 5.87 -7.08 16.56
CA LYS A 174 6.82 -8.06 15.98
C LYS A 174 7.84 -7.36 15.08
N ILE A 175 7.38 -6.49 14.16
CA ILE A 175 8.26 -5.72 13.25
C ILE A 175 9.25 -4.88 14.07
N ARG A 176 8.78 -4.10 15.04
CA ARG A 176 9.63 -3.26 15.90
C ARG A 176 10.72 -4.08 16.62
N LYS A 177 10.37 -5.27 17.13
CA LYS A 177 11.33 -6.14 17.79
C LYS A 177 12.43 -6.59 16.83
N GLU A 178 12.08 -6.95 15.60
CA GLU A 178 13.06 -7.39 14.60
C GLU A 178 13.94 -6.23 14.11
N LEU A 179 13.35 -5.09 13.81
CA LEU A 179 14.09 -3.89 13.41
C LEU A 179 15.10 -3.44 14.49
N ASN A 180 14.74 -3.57 15.76
CA ASN A 180 15.67 -3.28 16.86
C ASN A 180 16.90 -4.21 16.84
N LYS A 181 16.73 -5.52 16.57
CA LYS A 181 17.86 -6.44 16.40
C LYS A 181 18.76 -6.07 15.22
N LEU A 182 18.15 -5.65 14.13
CA LEU A 182 18.84 -5.20 12.91
C LEU A 182 19.41 -3.77 13.03
N LYS A 183 19.20 -3.08 14.16
CA LYS A 183 19.60 -1.68 14.40
C LYS A 183 19.00 -0.71 13.37
N ILE A 184 17.84 -1.03 12.82
CA ILE A 184 17.09 -0.18 11.90
C ILE A 184 16.12 0.70 12.70
N SER A 185 16.17 2.00 12.47
CA SER A 185 15.33 3.00 13.15
C SER A 185 14.66 3.95 12.15
N LYS A 186 13.79 4.82 12.64
CA LYS A 186 13.10 5.85 11.86
C LYS A 186 12.30 5.26 10.69
N VAL A 187 11.47 4.25 10.96
CA VAL A 187 10.58 3.63 9.99
C VAL A 187 9.19 4.22 10.13
N LYS A 188 8.71 4.94 9.11
CA LYS A 188 7.36 5.49 9.05
C LYS A 188 6.36 4.37 8.83
N VAL A 189 5.31 4.33 9.66
CA VAL A 189 4.27 3.30 9.57
C VAL A 189 2.88 3.91 9.74
N LEU A 190 1.88 3.27 9.11
CA LEU A 190 0.48 3.46 9.45
C LEU A 190 0.05 2.30 10.37
N TYR A 191 -0.56 2.63 11.50
CA TYR A 191 -1.08 1.64 12.45
C TYR A 191 -2.34 2.16 13.14
N SER A 192 -3.10 1.29 13.80
CA SER A 192 -4.20 1.65 14.70
C SER A 192 -3.88 1.22 16.13
N ASP A 193 -4.22 2.06 17.09
CA ASP A 193 -4.22 1.74 18.52
C ASP A 193 -5.57 1.24 19.04
N GLU A 194 -6.51 0.99 18.14
CA GLU A 194 -7.75 0.28 18.44
C GLU A 194 -7.43 -1.14 18.94
N ASN A 195 -8.13 -1.59 19.97
CA ASN A 195 -8.07 -2.99 20.39
C ASN A 195 -8.73 -3.87 19.31
N PRO A 196 -8.09 -5.00 18.91
CA PRO A 196 -8.69 -5.89 17.94
C PRO A 196 -10.04 -6.44 18.43
N VAL A 197 -11.05 -6.38 17.56
CA VAL A 197 -12.33 -7.05 17.87
C VAL A 197 -12.16 -8.57 17.93
N GLU A 198 -13.02 -9.24 18.66
CA GLU A 198 -13.05 -10.70 18.73
C GLU A 198 -13.33 -11.31 17.36
N THR A 199 -12.78 -12.49 17.11
CA THR A 199 -13.07 -13.26 15.90
C THR A 199 -14.21 -14.21 16.20
N HIS A 200 -15.24 -14.21 15.38
CA HIS A 200 -16.34 -15.17 15.45
C HIS A 200 -16.00 -16.40 14.62
N GLU A 201 -16.39 -17.57 15.11
CA GLU A 201 -16.35 -18.80 14.34
C GLU A 201 -17.49 -18.82 13.33
N ILE A 202 -17.24 -19.37 12.16
CA ILE A 202 -18.24 -19.54 11.11
C ILE A 202 -18.32 -21.02 10.79
N ASP A 203 -19.48 -21.62 10.95
CA ASP A 203 -19.71 -23.03 10.68
C ASP A 203 -19.27 -23.40 9.25
N GLY A 204 -18.45 -24.45 9.15
CA GLY A 204 -17.92 -24.91 7.87
C GLY A 204 -16.75 -24.08 7.29
N TYR A 205 -16.24 -23.04 7.98
CA TYR A 205 -15.08 -22.29 7.55
C TYR A 205 -13.81 -22.77 8.26
N GLU A 206 -12.94 -23.46 7.53
CA GLU A 206 -11.65 -23.97 8.03
C GLU A 206 -10.48 -23.02 7.80
N GLY A 207 -10.71 -21.84 7.21
CA GLY A 207 -9.67 -20.86 6.87
C GLY A 207 -9.08 -20.18 8.10
N LYS A 208 -7.84 -19.74 7.97
CA LYS A 208 -7.09 -18.98 9.02
C LYS A 208 -7.12 -17.48 8.81
N SER A 209 -7.95 -16.97 7.89
CA SER A 209 -8.02 -15.55 7.58
C SER A 209 -8.56 -14.74 8.75
N LEU A 210 -7.96 -13.59 8.98
CA LEU A 210 -8.46 -12.64 9.97
C LEU A 210 -9.70 -11.91 9.43
N GLY A 211 -10.70 -11.71 10.28
CA GLY A 211 -11.89 -10.92 9.95
C GLY A 211 -11.54 -9.49 9.54
N SER A 212 -12.22 -8.97 8.54
CA SER A 212 -12.06 -7.59 8.06
C SER A 212 -13.39 -7.05 7.53
N VAL A 213 -13.53 -5.73 7.54
CA VAL A 213 -14.72 -5.01 7.05
C VAL A 213 -14.37 -4.15 5.83
N SER A 214 -15.39 -3.75 5.07
CA SER A 214 -15.21 -3.08 3.77
C SER A 214 -14.63 -1.67 3.87
N PHE A 215 -14.80 -0.97 4.98
CA PHE A 215 -14.49 0.46 5.11
C PHE A 215 -13.18 0.76 5.86
N VAL A 216 -12.62 -0.17 6.62
CA VAL A 216 -11.40 0.09 7.41
C VAL A 216 -10.12 0.03 6.57
N PRO A 217 -9.82 -1.05 5.82
CA PRO A 217 -8.62 -1.09 4.97
C PRO A 217 -8.56 0.01 3.91
N PRO A 218 -9.68 0.42 3.26
CA PRO A 218 -9.69 1.55 2.33
C PRO A 218 -9.23 2.87 2.96
N VAL A 219 -9.66 3.17 4.19
CA VAL A 219 -9.24 4.38 4.91
C VAL A 219 -7.73 4.36 5.14
N ALA A 220 -7.16 3.22 5.56
CA ALA A 220 -5.72 3.06 5.69
C ALA A 220 -5.00 3.33 4.37
N GLY A 221 -5.51 2.81 3.25
CA GLY A 221 -4.96 3.04 1.92
C GLY A 221 -4.95 4.51 1.52
N MET A 222 -6.05 5.22 1.73
CA MET A 222 -6.18 6.65 1.43
C MET A 222 -5.27 7.51 2.31
N LEU A 223 -5.12 7.19 3.59
CA LEU A 223 -4.21 7.90 4.50
C LEU A 223 -2.75 7.73 4.07
N ILE A 224 -2.33 6.51 3.70
CA ILE A 224 -0.99 6.24 3.19
C ILE A 224 -0.73 7.01 1.90
N ALA A 225 -1.63 6.94 0.93
CA ALA A 225 -1.50 7.67 -0.33
C ALA A 225 -1.35 9.18 -0.10
N GLY A 226 -2.17 9.76 0.79
CA GLY A 226 -2.09 11.17 1.15
C GLY A 226 -0.76 11.54 1.81
N GLU A 227 -0.20 10.67 2.66
CA GLU A 227 1.12 10.90 3.27
C GLU A 227 2.24 10.84 2.24
N VAL A 228 2.21 9.85 1.34
CA VAL A 228 3.19 9.73 0.23
C VAL A 228 3.21 11.00 -0.62
N VAL A 229 2.03 11.49 -1.02
CA VAL A 229 1.91 12.72 -1.80
C VAL A 229 2.49 13.92 -1.04
N ARG A 230 2.17 14.08 0.25
CA ARG A 230 2.73 15.16 1.07
C ARG A 230 4.25 15.08 1.22
N ASP A 231 4.81 13.88 1.34
CA ASP A 231 6.26 13.69 1.41
C ASP A 231 6.94 14.02 0.09
N LEU A 232 6.36 13.61 -1.04
CA LEU A 232 6.89 13.91 -2.37
C LEU A 232 6.86 15.40 -2.68
N LEU A 233 5.91 16.17 -2.13
CA LEU A 233 5.80 17.61 -2.38
C LEU A 233 6.78 18.46 -1.55
N LYS A 234 7.39 17.92 -0.48
CA LYS A 234 8.47 18.60 0.27
C LYS A 234 9.73 18.71 -0.58
#